data_63a3bacb67fa165dd8355af82144152e
#
_entry.id   63a3bacb67fa165dd8355af82144152e
#
_cell.length_a   1.000
_cell.length_b   1.000
_cell.length_c   1.000
_cell.angle_alpha   90.00
_cell.angle_beta   90.00
_cell.angle_gamma   90.00
#
_symmetry.space_group_name_H-M   'P 1'
#
loop_
_entity.id
_entity.type
_entity.pdbx_description
1 polymer ?
#
loop_
_entity_poly.entity_id
_entity_poly.type
_entity_poly.pdbx_seq_one_letter_code
_entity_poly.pdbx_strand_id
1 'polypeptide(L)'
;VKVMSEKWEQIESLIEKYPDLPPEAIFKEDLLTKGISFSEDALKVASGFKPKAYFIFSFDLVPIEEMKNRENLRAPEEICLVGGQRNFRRVIVSVRLNPNSPYQVAISDEGKPVLKLEEEEVAGVEFQKTPKYYQRTLGNGKPIVDIAPTIEWGYLLYLTVFRICQYFGSQQECQFCDINRNYRQQKKSGRPYTGVKTVEEIIEALEIINSTDSDSHAYTVTGGSITSKLNQKSEVDFYLQYPEAIEKRFPGRWIGKLVVQALPKEEVRRFKDVGVQIYHPNYEVWDRKLFEIICPGKEGYIGRDQWIQRILDAADVFGPSQVIPNFVAGIEMARPFGFRTVAEAIDSTSEGLNFFMSQGIMPRFTTWCPEPLTVLGKQNPDGAPLEYHVQMLRTWRDTHEKYKLAAPSGYGRPGIGNAVFSVSAFM
;
A
#
# COMPACT_ATOMS: atom_id res chain seq x y z
N VAL A 1 -30.22 -28.14 -4.95
CA VAL A 1 -28.79 -27.93 -4.64
C VAL A 1 -28.35 -26.78 -5.51
N LYS A 2 -28.02 -25.62 -4.91
CA LYS A 2 -27.49 -24.47 -5.62
C LYS A 2 -26.08 -24.85 -6.10
N VAL A 3 -25.82 -24.77 -7.38
CA VAL A 3 -24.51 -25.06 -7.95
C VAL A 3 -23.62 -23.86 -7.53
N MET A 4 -22.59 -24.11 -6.75
CA MET A 4 -21.59 -23.09 -6.41
C MET A 4 -20.84 -22.70 -7.67
N SER A 5 -20.44 -21.44 -7.76
CA SER A 5 -19.62 -20.98 -8.87
C SER A 5 -18.19 -21.52 -8.77
N GLU A 6 -17.51 -21.59 -9.90
CA GLU A 6 -16.10 -22.00 -9.97
C GLU A 6 -15.20 -21.13 -9.05
N LYS A 7 -15.54 -19.84 -8.94
CA LYS A 7 -14.79 -18.92 -8.07
C LYS A 7 -14.99 -19.22 -6.59
N TRP A 8 -16.20 -19.53 -6.17
CA TRP A 8 -16.47 -19.98 -4.81
C TRP A 8 -15.76 -21.29 -4.50
N GLU A 9 -15.83 -22.28 -5.40
CA GLU A 9 -15.16 -23.57 -5.23
C GLU A 9 -13.63 -23.38 -5.08
N GLN A 10 -13.04 -22.48 -5.86
CA GLN A 10 -11.61 -22.14 -5.72
C GLN A 10 -11.28 -21.61 -4.32
N ILE A 11 -12.05 -20.65 -3.81
CA ILE A 11 -11.79 -20.05 -2.50
C ILE A 11 -12.02 -21.05 -1.38
N GLU A 12 -13.12 -21.83 -1.44
CA GLU A 12 -13.40 -22.87 -0.45
C GLU A 12 -12.29 -23.92 -0.40
N SER A 13 -11.83 -24.38 -1.56
CA SER A 13 -10.70 -25.32 -1.66
C SER A 13 -9.43 -24.78 -1.00
N LEU A 14 -9.16 -23.47 -1.13
CA LEU A 14 -8.01 -22.86 -0.47
C LEU A 14 -8.21 -22.72 1.05
N ILE A 15 -9.42 -22.37 1.51
CA ILE A 15 -9.73 -22.32 2.94
C ILE A 15 -9.58 -23.72 3.57
N GLU A 16 -10.06 -24.76 2.91
CA GLU A 16 -9.91 -26.15 3.38
C GLU A 16 -8.45 -26.62 3.36
N LYS A 17 -7.70 -26.23 2.32
CA LYS A 17 -6.26 -26.57 2.19
C LYS A 17 -5.37 -25.87 3.20
N TYR A 18 -5.76 -24.66 3.63
CA TYR A 18 -5.01 -23.81 4.56
C TYR A 18 -5.84 -23.42 5.79
N PRO A 19 -6.27 -24.41 6.62
CA PRO A 19 -7.18 -24.15 7.76
C PRO A 19 -6.54 -23.35 8.90
N ASP A 20 -5.22 -23.19 8.86
CA ASP A 20 -4.43 -22.37 9.76
C ASP A 20 -4.39 -20.88 9.40
N LEU A 21 -4.94 -20.50 8.23
CA LEU A 21 -5.10 -19.12 7.81
C LEU A 21 -6.54 -18.63 8.02
N PRO A 22 -6.74 -17.41 8.48
CA PRO A 22 -8.10 -16.87 8.64
C PRO A 22 -8.75 -16.66 7.27
N PRO A 23 -10.03 -17.06 7.09
CA PRO A 23 -10.73 -16.91 5.81
C PRO A 23 -10.71 -15.48 5.27
N GLU A 24 -10.87 -14.49 6.14
CA GLU A 24 -10.84 -13.07 5.76
C GLU A 24 -9.52 -12.63 5.13
N ALA A 25 -8.40 -13.27 5.49
CA ALA A 25 -7.11 -12.99 4.87
C ALA A 25 -7.05 -13.50 3.42
N ILE A 26 -7.60 -14.68 3.16
CA ILE A 26 -7.69 -15.27 1.81
C ILE A 26 -8.59 -14.41 0.92
N PHE A 27 -9.76 -14.02 1.43
CA PHE A 27 -10.66 -13.11 0.71
C PHE A 27 -10.02 -11.74 0.45
N LYS A 28 -9.28 -11.19 1.41
CA LYS A 28 -8.58 -9.91 1.23
C LYS A 28 -7.57 -9.96 0.10
N GLU A 29 -6.77 -11.04 0.00
CA GLU A 29 -5.80 -11.21 -1.10
C GLU A 29 -6.50 -11.23 -2.47
N ASP A 30 -7.61 -11.96 -2.57
CA ASP A 30 -8.36 -12.02 -3.82
C ASP A 30 -9.02 -10.68 -4.17
N LEU A 31 -9.59 -9.98 -3.18
CA LEU A 31 -10.15 -8.64 -3.35
C LEU A 31 -9.12 -7.60 -3.82
N LEU A 32 -7.90 -7.63 -3.27
CA LEU A 32 -6.83 -6.72 -3.68
C LEU A 32 -6.43 -6.95 -5.14
N THR A 33 -6.41 -8.20 -5.60
CA THR A 33 -6.05 -8.54 -6.99
C THR A 33 -7.19 -8.33 -7.97
N LYS A 34 -8.41 -8.76 -7.63
CA LYS A 34 -9.58 -8.70 -8.52
C LYS A 34 -10.32 -7.36 -8.48
N GLY A 35 -10.11 -6.59 -7.41
CA GLY A 35 -10.82 -5.33 -7.19
C GLY A 35 -12.26 -5.54 -6.73
N ILE A 36 -13.01 -4.45 -6.66
CA ILE A 36 -14.37 -4.40 -6.11
C ILE A 36 -15.23 -3.50 -7.00
N SER A 37 -16.44 -3.96 -7.32
CA SER A 37 -17.49 -3.12 -7.89
C SER A 37 -18.47 -2.66 -6.80
N PHE A 38 -19.29 -1.67 -7.10
CA PHE A 38 -20.33 -1.18 -6.21
C PHE A 38 -21.66 -1.14 -6.96
N SER A 39 -22.73 -1.61 -6.33
CA SER A 39 -24.08 -1.30 -6.81
C SER A 39 -24.35 0.21 -6.71
N GLU A 40 -25.27 0.72 -7.50
CA GLU A 40 -25.59 2.15 -7.49
C GLU A 40 -26.03 2.63 -6.08
N ASP A 41 -26.84 1.84 -5.39
CA ASP A 41 -27.33 2.18 -4.05
C ASP A 41 -26.21 2.10 -3.00
N ALA A 42 -25.32 1.11 -3.09
CA ALA A 42 -24.14 1.05 -2.21
C ALA A 42 -23.21 2.24 -2.44
N LEU A 43 -23.01 2.67 -3.68
CA LEU A 43 -22.19 3.83 -3.99
C LEU A 43 -22.82 5.14 -3.47
N LYS A 44 -24.17 5.28 -3.54
CA LYS A 44 -24.88 6.42 -2.91
C LYS A 44 -24.63 6.46 -1.40
N VAL A 45 -24.74 5.33 -0.72
CA VAL A 45 -24.44 5.26 0.72
C VAL A 45 -22.97 5.58 0.99
N ALA A 46 -22.04 4.96 0.26
CA ALA A 46 -20.59 5.17 0.43
C ALA A 46 -20.15 6.62 0.21
N SER A 47 -20.84 7.37 -0.67
CA SER A 47 -20.51 8.76 -0.98
C SER A 47 -20.64 9.71 0.22
N GLY A 48 -21.39 9.34 1.27
CA GLY A 48 -21.49 10.05 2.54
C GLY A 48 -20.30 9.81 3.50
N PHE A 49 -19.35 8.99 3.09
CA PHE A 49 -18.21 8.59 3.92
C PHE A 49 -16.89 9.06 3.33
N LYS A 50 -15.76 8.60 3.89
CA LYS A 50 -14.41 8.99 3.46
C LYS A 50 -14.17 8.59 2.00
N PRO A 51 -13.99 9.57 1.09
CA PRO A 51 -13.79 9.29 -0.32
C PRO A 51 -12.37 8.87 -0.62
N LYS A 52 -12.17 8.23 -1.77
CA LYS A 52 -10.87 7.88 -2.30
C LYS A 52 -10.06 9.13 -2.66
N ALA A 53 -8.83 9.22 -2.12
CA ALA A 53 -7.97 10.39 -2.25
C ALA A 53 -6.91 10.27 -3.38
N TYR A 54 -6.64 9.06 -3.89
CA TYR A 54 -5.58 8.81 -4.89
C TYR A 54 -4.22 9.36 -4.46
N PHE A 55 -3.79 9.00 -3.26
CA PHE A 55 -2.64 9.62 -2.57
C PHE A 55 -1.27 9.32 -3.20
N ILE A 56 -1.11 8.17 -3.91
CA ILE A 56 0.13 7.83 -4.63
C ILE A 56 -0.13 7.05 -5.92
N PHE A 57 -0.91 5.97 -5.87
CA PHE A 57 -1.29 5.13 -7.01
C PHE A 57 -2.81 5.15 -7.19
N SER A 58 -3.29 4.80 -8.37
CA SER A 58 -4.73 4.67 -8.55
C SER A 58 -5.25 3.32 -8.08
N PHE A 59 -4.54 2.27 -8.38
CA PHE A 59 -4.94 0.87 -8.23
C PHE A 59 -6.29 0.50 -8.89
N ASP A 60 -6.95 1.47 -9.54
CA ASP A 60 -8.26 1.26 -10.15
C ASP A 60 -8.14 0.71 -11.56
N LEU A 61 -9.11 -0.10 -11.95
CA LEU A 61 -9.31 -0.60 -13.32
C LEU A 61 -10.35 0.23 -14.08
N VAL A 62 -10.76 1.35 -13.51
CA VAL A 62 -11.67 2.33 -14.12
C VAL A 62 -10.91 3.62 -14.35
N PRO A 63 -11.01 4.24 -15.54
CA PRO A 63 -10.47 5.56 -15.78
C PRO A 63 -11.03 6.58 -14.77
N ILE A 64 -10.15 7.44 -14.26
CA ILE A 64 -10.53 8.48 -13.27
C ILE A 64 -11.61 9.40 -13.82
N GLU A 65 -11.61 9.66 -15.13
CA GLU A 65 -12.60 10.46 -15.82
C GLU A 65 -14.02 9.89 -15.66
N GLU A 66 -14.18 8.58 -15.73
CA GLU A 66 -15.49 7.92 -15.55
C GLU A 66 -16.00 8.08 -14.12
N MET A 67 -15.12 8.08 -13.13
CA MET A 67 -15.49 8.31 -11.74
C MET A 67 -15.90 9.76 -11.46
N LYS A 68 -15.30 10.72 -12.19
CA LYS A 68 -15.63 12.16 -12.05
C LYS A 68 -16.98 12.52 -12.64
N ASN A 69 -17.39 11.86 -13.71
CA ASN A 69 -18.70 12.09 -14.34
C ASN A 69 -19.88 11.73 -13.42
N ARG A 70 -19.60 11.10 -12.28
CA ARG A 70 -20.55 10.83 -11.20
C ARG A 70 -20.32 11.84 -10.06
N GLU A 71 -20.55 13.11 -10.30
CA GLU A 71 -20.18 14.25 -9.42
C GLU A 71 -20.55 14.07 -7.94
N ASN A 72 -21.62 13.35 -7.64
CA ASN A 72 -22.12 13.13 -6.27
C ASN A 72 -21.83 11.72 -5.72
N LEU A 73 -21.22 10.86 -6.51
CA LEU A 73 -20.96 9.47 -6.11
C LEU A 73 -19.46 9.22 -6.05
N ARG A 74 -18.94 9.07 -4.83
CA ARG A 74 -17.51 8.84 -4.57
C ARG A 74 -17.31 7.48 -3.94
N ALA A 75 -16.47 6.65 -4.56
CA ALA A 75 -16.05 5.41 -3.94
C ALA A 75 -15.21 5.68 -2.68
N PRO A 76 -15.30 4.83 -1.66
CA PRO A 76 -14.45 4.93 -0.47
C PRO A 76 -13.01 4.52 -0.79
N GLU A 77 -12.06 5.03 0.00
CA GLU A 77 -10.65 4.65 -0.07
C GLU A 77 -10.45 3.19 0.36
N GLU A 78 -11.17 2.80 1.38
CA GLU A 78 -11.08 1.51 2.06
C GLU A 78 -12.44 1.10 2.59
N ILE A 79 -12.66 -0.20 2.70
CA ILE A 79 -13.81 -0.79 3.36
C ILE A 79 -13.35 -1.69 4.51
N CYS A 80 -14.20 -1.83 5.50
CA CYS A 80 -14.01 -2.82 6.55
C CYS A 80 -14.97 -3.98 6.34
N LEU A 81 -14.44 -5.20 6.28
CA LEU A 81 -15.23 -6.43 6.23
C LEU A 81 -15.35 -7.00 7.64
N VAL A 82 -16.55 -7.50 7.98
CA VAL A 82 -16.82 -8.08 9.30
C VAL A 82 -17.99 -9.06 9.25
N GLY A 83 -17.92 -10.12 10.05
CA GLY A 83 -19.02 -11.09 10.20
C GLY A 83 -19.24 -11.94 8.95
N GLY A 84 -20.50 -12.11 8.55
CA GLY A 84 -20.90 -12.98 7.45
C GLY A 84 -20.89 -14.47 7.84
N GLN A 85 -21.14 -15.34 6.85
CA GLN A 85 -21.27 -16.79 7.07
C GLN A 85 -20.02 -17.44 7.69
N ARG A 86 -18.83 -16.87 7.42
CA ARG A 86 -17.55 -17.36 7.94
C ARG A 86 -17.04 -16.58 9.15
N ASN A 87 -17.88 -15.73 9.72
CA ASN A 87 -17.59 -14.95 10.93
C ASN A 87 -16.26 -14.21 10.84
N PHE A 88 -16.05 -13.42 9.77
CA PHE A 88 -14.84 -12.64 9.59
C PHE A 88 -14.55 -11.77 10.80
N ARG A 89 -13.30 -11.83 11.26
CA ARG A 89 -12.76 -10.78 12.11
C ARG A 89 -12.69 -9.49 11.30
N ARG A 90 -12.73 -8.37 11.97
CA ARG A 90 -12.65 -7.06 11.34
C ARG A 90 -11.36 -6.92 10.52
N VAL A 91 -11.48 -6.64 9.23
CA VAL A 91 -10.36 -6.46 8.31
C VAL A 91 -10.58 -5.30 7.37
N ILE A 92 -9.56 -4.43 7.22
CA ILE A 92 -9.58 -3.29 6.32
C ILE A 92 -9.01 -3.72 4.97
N VAL A 93 -9.67 -3.33 3.89
CA VAL A 93 -9.25 -3.61 2.50
C VAL A 93 -9.26 -2.33 1.71
N SER A 94 -8.17 -2.05 1.00
CA SER A 94 -8.13 -0.95 0.03
C SER A 94 -9.08 -1.22 -1.12
N VAL A 95 -9.85 -0.21 -1.51
CA VAL A 95 -10.78 -0.31 -2.64
C VAL A 95 -10.02 -0.12 -3.94
N ARG A 96 -9.94 -1.16 -4.73
CA ARG A 96 -9.51 -1.15 -6.13
C ARG A 96 -10.77 -1.27 -6.99
N LEU A 97 -11.16 -0.18 -7.64
CA LEU A 97 -12.39 -0.18 -8.42
C LEU A 97 -12.24 -1.03 -9.68
N ASN A 98 -13.14 -1.97 -9.86
CA ASN A 98 -13.21 -2.83 -11.05
C ASN A 98 -14.67 -3.14 -11.38
N PRO A 99 -15.25 -2.58 -12.45
CA PRO A 99 -16.62 -2.87 -12.86
C PRO A 99 -16.88 -4.34 -13.20
N ASN A 100 -15.81 -5.06 -13.59
CA ASN A 100 -15.88 -6.47 -13.99
C ASN A 100 -15.45 -7.42 -12.86
N SER A 101 -15.32 -6.92 -11.62
CA SER A 101 -14.99 -7.76 -10.48
C SER A 101 -16.09 -8.77 -10.17
N PRO A 102 -15.76 -10.01 -9.79
CA PRO A 102 -16.74 -10.94 -9.23
C PRO A 102 -17.26 -10.49 -7.87
N TYR A 103 -16.57 -9.51 -7.24
CA TYR A 103 -16.98 -8.95 -5.96
C TYR A 103 -17.73 -7.64 -6.13
N GLN A 104 -18.87 -7.54 -5.42
CA GLN A 104 -19.67 -6.33 -5.41
C GLN A 104 -20.05 -5.93 -3.98
N VAL A 105 -19.86 -4.68 -3.65
CA VAL A 105 -20.55 -4.10 -2.49
C VAL A 105 -21.95 -3.71 -2.90
N ALA A 106 -22.93 -4.27 -2.22
CA ALA A 106 -24.36 -4.04 -2.46
C ALA A 106 -25.10 -3.68 -1.17
N ILE A 107 -26.36 -3.32 -1.27
CA ILE A 107 -27.25 -3.15 -0.10
C ILE A 107 -28.07 -4.42 0.05
N SER A 108 -28.05 -5.02 1.24
CA SER A 108 -28.88 -6.19 1.57
C SER A 108 -30.35 -5.83 1.70
N ASP A 109 -31.23 -6.83 1.77
CA ASP A 109 -32.67 -6.65 2.01
C ASP A 109 -32.97 -5.93 3.34
N GLU A 110 -32.03 -6.00 4.29
CA GLU A 110 -32.11 -5.27 5.57
C GLU A 110 -31.63 -3.82 5.48
N GLY A 111 -31.22 -3.36 4.30
CA GLY A 111 -30.71 -2.00 4.08
C GLY A 111 -29.27 -1.77 4.54
N LYS A 112 -28.47 -2.83 4.75
CA LYS A 112 -27.07 -2.75 5.20
C LYS A 112 -26.11 -3.00 4.04
N PRO A 113 -24.95 -2.31 4.01
CA PRO A 113 -23.89 -2.62 3.05
C PRO A 113 -23.31 -4.02 3.31
N VAL A 114 -23.18 -4.81 2.24
CA VAL A 114 -22.62 -6.17 2.26
C VAL A 114 -21.69 -6.38 1.08
N LEU A 115 -20.69 -7.21 1.26
CA LEU A 115 -19.86 -7.72 0.17
C LEU A 115 -20.49 -8.99 -0.36
N LYS A 116 -20.71 -9.04 -1.67
CA LYS A 116 -21.10 -10.26 -2.38
C LYS A 116 -19.96 -10.76 -3.24
N LEU A 117 -19.83 -12.06 -3.35
CA LEU A 117 -19.09 -12.73 -4.40
C LEU A 117 -20.14 -13.31 -5.35
N GLU A 118 -20.23 -12.73 -6.55
CA GLU A 118 -21.35 -12.98 -7.46
C GLU A 118 -22.70 -12.70 -6.77
N GLU A 119 -23.56 -13.69 -6.58
CA GLU A 119 -24.86 -13.52 -5.94
C GLU A 119 -24.86 -13.85 -4.43
N GLU A 120 -23.73 -14.33 -3.89
CA GLU A 120 -23.65 -14.82 -2.52
C GLU A 120 -23.05 -13.78 -1.57
N GLU A 121 -23.71 -13.56 -0.44
CA GLU A 121 -23.20 -12.67 0.60
C GLU A 121 -22.01 -13.30 1.33
N VAL A 122 -20.89 -12.56 1.37
CA VAL A 122 -19.64 -12.95 2.00
C VAL A 122 -19.54 -12.39 3.41
N ALA A 123 -19.69 -11.09 3.56
CA ALA A 123 -19.50 -10.37 4.83
C ALA A 123 -20.25 -9.02 4.84
N GLY A 124 -20.49 -8.49 6.03
CA GLY A 124 -20.91 -7.12 6.23
C GLY A 124 -19.81 -6.14 5.83
N VAL A 125 -20.21 -4.96 5.37
CA VAL A 125 -19.29 -3.87 4.99
C VAL A 125 -19.55 -2.64 5.86
N GLU A 126 -18.48 -2.08 6.41
CA GLU A 126 -18.52 -0.78 7.07
C GLU A 126 -17.71 0.24 6.26
N PHE A 127 -18.18 1.49 6.23
CA PHE A 127 -17.48 2.62 5.63
C PHE A 127 -16.88 3.52 6.70
N GLN A 128 -15.66 4.01 6.47
CA GLN A 128 -14.99 4.92 7.38
C GLN A 128 -15.65 6.31 7.32
N LYS A 129 -15.94 6.90 8.49
CA LYS A 129 -16.39 8.30 8.56
C LYS A 129 -15.33 9.22 7.98
N THR A 130 -15.78 10.24 7.24
CA THR A 130 -14.87 11.25 6.69
C THR A 130 -14.22 12.03 7.84
N PRO A 131 -12.88 12.11 7.89
CA PRO A 131 -12.20 12.93 8.89
C PRO A 131 -12.63 14.39 8.78
N LYS A 132 -12.82 15.07 9.92
CA LYS A 132 -13.30 16.47 9.95
C LYS A 132 -12.45 17.43 9.12
N TYR A 133 -11.14 17.21 9.08
CA TYR A 133 -10.21 18.06 8.35
C TYR A 133 -10.29 17.89 6.82
N TYR A 134 -10.92 16.84 6.29
CA TYR A 134 -11.08 16.63 4.84
C TYR A 134 -11.90 17.74 4.16
N GLN A 135 -12.71 18.47 4.91
CA GLN A 135 -13.50 19.60 4.40
C GLN A 135 -12.76 20.94 4.50
N ARG A 136 -11.52 20.94 5.01
CA ARG A 136 -10.72 22.15 5.19
C ARG A 136 -9.77 22.35 4.02
N THR A 137 -9.38 23.60 3.83
CA THR A 137 -8.37 24.03 2.86
C THR A 137 -7.23 24.75 3.57
N LEU A 138 -6.06 24.71 2.96
CA LEU A 138 -4.93 25.55 3.36
C LEU A 138 -5.17 27.02 3.00
N GLY A 139 -4.38 27.92 3.54
CA GLY A 139 -4.43 29.35 3.23
C GLY A 139 -4.26 29.67 1.73
N ASN A 140 -3.58 28.82 1.00
CA ASN A 140 -3.45 28.93 -0.47
C ASN A 140 -4.63 28.31 -1.26
N GLY A 141 -5.68 27.84 -0.58
CA GLY A 141 -6.88 27.27 -1.17
C GLY A 141 -6.79 25.79 -1.55
N LYS A 142 -5.65 25.11 -1.33
CA LYS A 142 -5.53 23.67 -1.60
C LYS A 142 -6.29 22.83 -0.56
N PRO A 143 -7.08 21.83 -0.98
CA PRO A 143 -7.71 20.91 -0.03
C PRO A 143 -6.68 20.15 0.80
N ILE A 144 -6.90 20.02 2.11
CA ILE A 144 -5.98 19.27 2.99
C ILE A 144 -5.88 17.81 2.55
N VAL A 145 -6.97 17.22 2.06
CA VAL A 145 -6.99 15.84 1.57
C VAL A 145 -5.99 15.60 0.42
N ASP A 146 -5.67 16.63 -0.36
CA ASP A 146 -4.66 16.51 -1.43
C ASP A 146 -3.22 16.63 -0.88
N ILE A 147 -3.06 17.12 0.34
CA ILE A 147 -1.76 17.30 1.00
C ILE A 147 -1.46 16.16 1.97
N ALA A 148 -2.38 15.84 2.87
CA ALA A 148 -2.20 14.88 3.93
C ALA A 148 -3.42 13.94 4.08
N PRO A 149 -3.70 13.08 3.09
CA PRO A 149 -4.76 12.09 3.21
C PRO A 149 -4.39 11.05 4.28
N THR A 150 -5.41 10.40 4.83
CA THR A 150 -5.23 9.32 5.79
C THR A 150 -5.68 7.98 5.21
N ILE A 151 -4.99 6.91 5.60
CA ILE A 151 -5.30 5.52 5.30
C ILE A 151 -5.23 4.67 6.57
N GLU A 152 -5.42 3.37 6.44
CA GLU A 152 -5.41 2.43 7.57
C GLU A 152 -6.44 2.81 8.63
N TRP A 153 -7.65 3.13 8.17
CA TRP A 153 -8.78 3.53 9.01
C TRP A 153 -8.52 4.76 9.88
N GLY A 154 -7.75 5.72 9.34
CA GLY A 154 -7.41 6.97 10.02
C GLY A 154 -6.07 6.94 10.75
N TYR A 155 -5.45 5.78 10.91
CA TYR A 155 -4.22 5.62 11.69
C TYR A 155 -3.01 6.33 11.08
N LEU A 156 -2.87 6.27 9.75
CA LEU A 156 -1.67 6.72 9.02
C LEU A 156 -1.96 7.93 8.13
N LEU A 157 -1.29 9.04 8.37
CA LEU A 157 -1.20 10.17 7.45
C LEU A 157 -0.19 9.85 6.34
N TYR A 158 -0.61 9.91 5.08
CA TYR A 158 0.21 9.50 3.95
C TYR A 158 0.71 10.73 3.17
N LEU A 159 1.95 11.14 3.45
CA LEU A 159 2.54 12.36 2.90
C LEU A 159 3.40 12.02 1.68
N THR A 160 2.74 11.84 0.52
CA THR A 160 3.45 11.72 -0.75
C THR A 160 3.92 13.11 -1.18
N VAL A 161 5.15 13.48 -0.79
CA VAL A 161 5.68 14.82 -1.00
C VAL A 161 6.25 15.05 -2.40
N PHE A 162 6.59 13.97 -3.10
CA PHE A 162 7.07 13.99 -4.48
C PHE A 162 6.39 12.91 -5.31
N ARG A 163 5.50 13.32 -6.22
CA ARG A 163 4.67 12.41 -7.03
C ARG A 163 5.25 12.07 -8.39
N ILE A 164 6.54 12.31 -8.57
CA ILE A 164 7.27 12.01 -9.80
C ILE A 164 8.52 11.24 -9.41
N CYS A 165 8.87 10.20 -10.16
CA CYS A 165 10.10 9.46 -9.98
C CYS A 165 11.05 9.73 -11.16
N GLN A 166 12.30 10.08 -10.89
CA GLN A 166 13.24 10.43 -11.94
C GLN A 166 13.70 9.24 -12.79
N TYR A 167 13.52 8.00 -12.30
CA TYR A 167 13.75 6.81 -13.12
C TYR A 167 12.91 6.78 -14.39
N PHE A 168 11.70 7.36 -14.39
CA PHE A 168 10.87 7.45 -15.60
C PHE A 168 11.48 8.36 -16.68
N GLY A 169 12.29 9.33 -16.30
CA GLY A 169 12.97 10.21 -17.26
C GLY A 169 14.02 9.49 -18.10
N SER A 170 14.62 8.45 -17.56
CA SER A 170 15.61 7.60 -18.22
C SER A 170 15.02 6.27 -18.75
N GLN A 171 13.72 6.07 -18.65
CA GLN A 171 13.03 4.83 -19.00
C GLN A 171 13.53 3.62 -18.19
N GLN A 172 13.89 3.87 -16.94
CA GLN A 172 14.40 2.89 -16.00
C GLN A 172 13.48 2.72 -14.77
N GLU A 173 12.21 3.05 -14.95
CA GLU A 173 11.20 2.85 -13.91
C GLU A 173 11.04 1.39 -13.51
N CYS A 174 10.67 1.16 -12.24
CA CYS A 174 10.19 -0.16 -11.83
C CYS A 174 8.97 -0.53 -12.69
N GLN A 175 8.99 -1.68 -13.34
CA GLN A 175 8.03 -2.04 -14.38
C GLN A 175 6.60 -2.24 -13.88
N PHE A 176 6.41 -2.37 -12.57
CA PHE A 176 5.11 -2.45 -11.90
C PHE A 176 4.58 -1.10 -11.40
N CYS A 177 5.39 -0.04 -11.43
CA CYS A 177 5.07 1.25 -10.80
C CYS A 177 4.38 2.21 -11.78
N ASP A 178 3.30 2.84 -11.34
CA ASP A 178 2.54 3.80 -12.14
C ASP A 178 2.64 5.27 -11.68
N ILE A 179 3.50 5.57 -10.69
CA ILE A 179 3.51 6.89 -10.01
C ILE A 179 3.49 8.09 -10.98
N ASN A 180 4.34 8.11 -12.01
CA ASN A 180 4.37 9.21 -12.98
C ASN A 180 3.16 9.17 -13.93
N ARG A 181 2.65 7.98 -14.24
CA ARG A 181 1.47 7.79 -15.09
C ARG A 181 0.21 8.24 -14.37
N ASN A 182 0.08 7.86 -13.12
CA ASN A 182 -0.98 8.32 -12.23
C ASN A 182 -0.97 9.85 -12.10
N TYR A 183 0.18 10.46 -11.85
CA TYR A 183 0.33 11.92 -11.80
C TYR A 183 -0.19 12.58 -13.07
N ARG A 184 0.21 12.07 -14.24
CA ARG A 184 -0.22 12.63 -15.55
C ARG A 184 -1.73 12.45 -15.76
N GLN A 185 -2.29 11.30 -15.37
CA GLN A 185 -3.72 11.02 -15.48
C GLN A 185 -4.53 11.98 -14.59
N GLN A 186 -4.13 12.16 -13.34
CA GLN A 186 -4.76 13.10 -12.41
C GLN A 186 -4.72 14.53 -12.96
N LYS A 187 -3.59 14.96 -13.50
CA LYS A 187 -3.43 16.28 -14.10
C LYS A 187 -4.32 16.48 -15.32
N LYS A 188 -4.38 15.51 -16.23
CA LYS A 188 -5.28 15.56 -17.41
C LYS A 188 -6.74 15.64 -17.01
N SER A 189 -7.14 14.98 -15.95
CA SER A 189 -8.50 14.99 -15.45
C SER A 189 -8.90 16.30 -14.75
N GLY A 190 -8.04 17.33 -14.79
CA GLY A 190 -8.35 18.67 -14.23
C GLY A 190 -8.28 18.75 -12.70
N ARG A 191 -7.79 17.72 -12.03
CA ARG A 191 -7.49 17.83 -10.60
C ARG A 191 -6.25 18.70 -10.40
N PRO A 192 -6.24 19.65 -9.46
CA PRO A 192 -5.06 20.39 -9.08
C PRO A 192 -4.11 19.48 -8.31
N TYR A 193 -3.29 18.74 -9.06
CA TYR A 193 -2.42 17.72 -8.52
C TYR A 193 -1.01 18.27 -8.37
N THR A 194 -0.55 18.45 -7.15
CA THR A 194 0.77 19.00 -6.87
C THR A 194 1.83 17.93 -6.98
N GLY A 195 2.79 18.10 -7.89
CA GLY A 195 3.91 17.16 -8.07
C GLY A 195 4.90 17.18 -6.91
N VAL A 196 5.15 18.36 -6.33
CA VAL A 196 5.97 18.56 -5.12
C VAL A 196 5.13 19.34 -4.13
N LYS A 197 5.00 18.85 -2.91
CA LYS A 197 4.39 19.56 -1.78
C LYS A 197 5.47 20.31 -1.02
N THR A 198 5.21 21.55 -0.64
CA THR A 198 6.18 22.31 0.15
C THR A 198 6.15 21.90 1.62
N VAL A 199 7.22 22.20 2.35
CA VAL A 199 7.26 21.96 3.80
C VAL A 199 6.18 22.76 4.51
N GLU A 200 5.95 24.01 4.09
CA GLU A 200 4.95 24.91 4.63
C GLU A 200 3.54 24.34 4.48
N GLU A 201 3.21 23.78 3.32
CA GLU A 201 1.91 23.12 3.07
C GLU A 201 1.71 21.91 3.98
N ILE A 202 2.76 21.10 4.17
CA ILE A 202 2.70 19.94 5.07
C ILE A 202 2.50 20.40 6.52
N ILE A 203 3.25 21.38 6.99
CA ILE A 203 3.14 21.86 8.37
C ILE A 203 1.76 22.49 8.62
N GLU A 204 1.27 23.34 7.72
CA GLU A 204 -0.06 23.93 7.83
C GLU A 204 -1.16 22.85 7.87
N ALA A 205 -1.08 21.85 7.01
CA ALA A 205 -2.01 20.73 7.02
C ALA A 205 -1.97 19.97 8.36
N LEU A 206 -0.77 19.69 8.87
CA LEU A 206 -0.60 18.98 10.15
C LEU A 206 -1.04 19.81 11.36
N GLU A 207 -0.95 21.14 11.33
CA GLU A 207 -1.51 22.02 12.37
C GLU A 207 -3.03 21.88 12.45
N ILE A 208 -3.69 21.88 11.30
CA ILE A 208 -5.16 21.70 11.24
C ILE A 208 -5.53 20.29 11.71
N ILE A 209 -4.81 19.27 11.25
CA ILE A 209 -5.05 17.89 11.68
C ILE A 209 -4.84 17.74 13.18
N ASN A 210 -3.75 18.23 13.73
CA ASN A 210 -3.45 18.13 15.16
C ASN A 210 -4.53 18.78 16.05
N SER A 211 -5.18 19.82 15.56
CA SER A 211 -6.26 20.51 16.30
C SER A 211 -7.62 19.84 16.17
N THR A 212 -7.85 18.94 15.23
CA THR A 212 -9.18 18.40 14.87
C THR A 212 -9.26 16.88 14.88
N ASP A 213 -8.13 16.17 14.88
CA ASP A 213 -8.05 14.73 14.74
C ASP A 213 -7.28 14.08 15.88
N SER A 214 -7.85 12.99 16.42
CA SER A 214 -7.24 12.16 17.45
C SER A 214 -6.84 10.76 16.95
N ASP A 215 -7.26 10.39 15.74
CA ASP A 215 -7.18 9.02 15.25
C ASP A 215 -5.84 8.72 14.56
N SER A 216 -5.16 9.73 14.03
CA SER A 216 -3.85 9.57 13.41
C SER A 216 -2.74 9.39 14.46
N HIS A 217 -1.96 8.32 14.29
CA HIS A 217 -0.87 7.96 15.19
C HIS A 217 0.49 7.91 14.51
N ALA A 218 0.51 7.91 13.19
CA ALA A 218 1.74 7.86 12.40
C ALA A 218 1.63 8.74 11.15
N TYR A 219 2.77 9.18 10.64
CA TYR A 219 2.87 9.72 9.29
C TYR A 219 3.91 8.96 8.48
N THR A 220 3.73 8.94 7.16
CA THR A 220 4.73 8.44 6.21
C THR A 220 5.13 9.57 5.27
N VAL A 221 6.41 9.91 5.21
CA VAL A 221 6.99 10.72 4.14
C VAL A 221 7.49 9.80 3.04
N THR A 222 7.01 10.01 1.82
CA THR A 222 7.33 9.17 0.67
C THR A 222 7.24 9.93 -0.64
N GLY A 223 7.68 9.29 -1.72
CA GLY A 223 7.59 9.79 -3.08
C GLY A 223 8.48 9.02 -4.05
N GLY A 224 8.64 9.55 -5.25
CA GLY A 224 9.53 8.97 -6.25
C GLY A 224 11.00 9.23 -5.96
N SER A 225 11.86 8.41 -6.56
CA SER A 225 13.31 8.52 -6.42
C SER A 225 13.87 9.76 -7.12
N ILE A 226 14.88 10.36 -6.52
CA ILE A 226 15.62 11.50 -7.04
C ILE A 226 17.05 11.02 -7.36
N THR A 227 17.37 10.88 -8.63
CA THR A 227 18.67 10.36 -9.09
C THR A 227 19.71 11.46 -9.36
N SER A 228 19.25 12.70 -9.52
CA SER A 228 20.13 13.86 -9.69
C SER A 228 19.86 14.90 -8.59
N LYS A 229 19.13 15.94 -8.91
CA LYS A 229 18.69 16.96 -7.95
C LYS A 229 17.21 17.31 -8.20
N LEU A 230 16.54 17.69 -7.12
CA LEU A 230 15.22 18.27 -7.15
C LEU A 230 15.25 19.58 -6.34
N ASN A 231 14.87 20.70 -6.97
CA ASN A 231 15.00 22.03 -6.35
C ASN A 231 16.42 22.29 -5.77
N GLN A 232 17.45 21.89 -6.52
CA GLN A 232 18.88 21.97 -6.18
C GLN A 232 19.33 21.11 -4.97
N LYS A 233 18.43 20.29 -4.40
CA LYS A 233 18.70 19.38 -3.30
C LYS A 233 18.98 17.97 -3.78
N SER A 234 19.85 17.25 -3.07
CA SER A 234 19.98 15.80 -3.19
C SER A 234 18.69 15.11 -2.73
N GLU A 235 18.54 13.81 -2.98
CA GLU A 235 17.41 13.04 -2.48
C GLU A 235 17.28 13.13 -0.96
N VAL A 236 18.40 12.97 -0.26
CA VAL A 236 18.45 13.03 1.20
C VAL A 236 18.03 14.40 1.70
N ASP A 237 18.64 15.48 1.21
CA ASP A 237 18.32 16.84 1.63
C ASP A 237 16.88 17.24 1.29
N PHE A 238 16.35 16.70 0.18
CA PHE A 238 14.96 16.95 -0.20
C PHE A 238 13.99 16.28 0.77
N TYR A 239 14.17 14.98 1.07
CA TYR A 239 13.25 14.27 1.95
C TYR A 239 13.44 14.62 3.43
N LEU A 240 14.66 14.92 3.87
CA LEU A 240 14.98 15.22 5.27
C LEU A 240 14.24 16.45 5.80
N GLN A 241 14.06 17.47 4.97
CA GLN A 241 13.40 18.72 5.38
C GLN A 241 11.98 18.53 5.93
N TYR A 242 11.27 17.46 5.50
CA TYR A 242 9.90 17.21 5.96
C TYR A 242 9.86 16.65 7.38
N PRO A 243 10.47 15.50 7.71
CA PRO A 243 10.47 15.00 9.08
C PRO A 243 11.16 15.98 10.05
N GLU A 244 12.24 16.67 9.65
CA GLU A 244 12.88 17.68 10.47
C GLU A 244 11.88 18.80 10.88
N ALA A 245 11.13 19.32 9.93
CA ALA A 245 10.12 20.35 10.22
C ALA A 245 8.95 19.81 11.07
N ILE A 246 8.50 18.57 10.78
CA ILE A 246 7.42 17.92 11.52
C ILE A 246 7.80 17.69 12.97
N GLU A 247 8.96 17.06 13.22
CA GLU A 247 9.41 16.75 14.58
C GLU A 247 9.75 18.03 15.37
N LYS A 248 10.27 19.06 14.71
CA LYS A 248 10.48 20.36 15.33
C LYS A 248 9.17 21.03 15.76
N ARG A 249 8.11 20.92 14.95
CA ARG A 249 6.81 21.59 15.20
C ARG A 249 5.91 20.79 16.13
N PHE A 250 5.96 19.45 16.03
CA PHE A 250 5.08 18.51 16.73
C PHE A 250 5.92 17.38 17.38
N PRO A 251 6.81 17.67 18.32
CA PRO A 251 7.75 16.65 18.83
C PRO A 251 7.02 15.47 19.45
N GLY A 252 7.25 14.27 18.88
CA GLY A 252 6.67 13.02 19.36
C GLY A 252 5.15 12.86 19.21
N ARG A 253 4.47 13.74 18.46
CA ARG A 253 3.00 13.63 18.25
C ARG A 253 2.63 12.41 17.42
N TRP A 254 3.41 12.09 16.41
CA TRP A 254 3.21 10.97 15.51
C TRP A 254 4.46 10.10 15.41
N ILE A 255 4.28 8.84 15.09
CA ILE A 255 5.38 7.96 14.70
C ILE A 255 5.81 8.31 13.28
N GLY A 256 7.03 8.80 13.11
CA GLY A 256 7.58 9.18 11.81
C GLY A 256 8.11 7.98 11.03
N LYS A 257 7.59 7.79 9.81
CA LYS A 257 8.02 6.77 8.86
C LYS A 257 8.59 7.42 7.61
N LEU A 258 9.62 6.79 7.03
CA LEU A 258 10.26 7.22 5.79
C LEU A 258 10.25 6.07 4.77
N VAL A 259 9.69 6.29 3.60
CA VAL A 259 9.66 5.34 2.48
C VAL A 259 10.36 5.95 1.28
N VAL A 260 11.66 5.67 1.14
CA VAL A 260 12.53 6.15 0.06
C VAL A 260 13.51 5.06 -0.36
N GLN A 261 14.47 5.37 -1.24
CA GLN A 261 15.51 4.43 -1.65
C GLN A 261 16.35 3.94 -0.47
N ALA A 262 17.07 2.84 -0.66
CA ALA A 262 18.12 2.42 0.28
C ALA A 262 19.27 3.44 0.23
N LEU A 263 19.45 4.18 1.33
CA LEU A 263 20.42 5.26 1.47
C LEU A 263 21.71 4.78 2.15
N PRO A 264 22.86 5.44 1.94
CA PRO A 264 24.09 5.16 2.69
C PRO A 264 23.90 5.35 4.20
N LYS A 265 24.67 4.63 5.02
CA LYS A 265 24.56 4.58 6.48
C LYS A 265 24.55 5.97 7.14
N GLU A 266 25.46 6.85 6.75
CA GLU A 266 25.56 8.20 7.34
C GLU A 266 24.34 9.06 6.95
N GLU A 267 23.78 8.87 5.75
CA GLU A 267 22.59 9.60 5.33
C GLU A 267 21.32 9.07 6.05
N VAL A 268 21.25 7.77 6.27
CA VAL A 268 20.17 7.16 7.07
C VAL A 268 20.20 7.68 8.51
N ARG A 269 21.39 7.88 9.09
CA ARG A 269 21.56 8.43 10.44
C ARG A 269 20.94 9.82 10.59
N ARG A 270 21.08 10.69 9.59
CA ARG A 270 20.47 12.02 9.59
C ARG A 270 18.95 11.98 9.80
N PHE A 271 18.26 11.01 9.18
CA PHE A 271 16.82 10.82 9.40
C PHE A 271 16.50 10.33 10.81
N LYS A 272 17.32 9.43 11.35
CA LYS A 272 17.17 8.98 12.74
C LYS A 272 17.34 10.13 13.71
N ASP A 273 18.34 10.98 13.50
CA ASP A 273 18.69 12.09 14.38
C ASP A 273 17.60 13.17 14.44
N VAL A 274 16.84 13.38 13.37
CA VAL A 274 15.68 14.29 13.36
C VAL A 274 14.40 13.69 13.91
N GLY A 275 14.38 12.39 14.29
CA GLY A 275 13.23 11.77 14.95
C GLY A 275 12.44 10.76 14.12
N VAL A 276 12.85 10.44 12.88
CA VAL A 276 12.26 9.32 12.13
C VAL A 276 12.47 8.02 12.90
N GLN A 277 11.43 7.25 13.04
CA GLN A 277 11.45 6.01 13.84
C GLN A 277 11.47 4.74 13.00
N ILE A 278 10.90 4.77 11.80
CA ILE A 278 10.75 3.60 10.92
C ILE A 278 11.22 3.94 9.52
N TYR A 279 12.04 3.06 8.96
CA TYR A 279 12.59 3.21 7.62
C TYR A 279 12.22 2.06 6.70
N HIS A 280 11.72 2.39 5.52
CA HIS A 280 11.30 1.45 4.49
C HIS A 280 12.16 1.59 3.22
N PRO A 281 13.30 0.92 3.12
CA PRO A 281 14.08 0.80 1.88
C PRO A 281 13.53 -0.33 1.02
N ASN A 282 12.40 -0.11 0.34
CA ASN A 282 11.66 -1.14 -0.38
C ASN A 282 12.56 -1.94 -1.33
N TYR A 283 12.54 -3.27 -1.15
CA TYR A 283 13.40 -4.19 -1.89
C TYR A 283 12.72 -4.74 -3.17
N GLU A 284 11.42 -4.81 -3.22
CA GLU A 284 10.50 -5.18 -4.29
C GLU A 284 10.48 -6.67 -4.62
N VAL A 285 11.59 -7.28 -5.07
CA VAL A 285 11.70 -8.69 -5.48
C VAL A 285 13.06 -9.27 -5.10
N TRP A 286 13.08 -10.50 -4.59
CA TRP A 286 14.31 -11.13 -4.06
C TRP A 286 15.25 -11.66 -5.15
N ASP A 287 14.71 -12.36 -6.16
CA ASP A 287 15.54 -12.96 -7.21
C ASP A 287 16.37 -11.88 -7.94
N ARG A 288 17.68 -12.16 -8.09
CA ARG A 288 18.63 -11.21 -8.70
C ARG A 288 18.24 -10.81 -10.11
N LYS A 289 17.91 -11.81 -10.95
CA LYS A 289 17.58 -11.54 -12.37
C LYS A 289 16.29 -10.77 -12.49
N LEU A 290 15.30 -11.11 -11.65
CA LEU A 290 14.04 -10.37 -11.63
C LEU A 290 14.23 -8.96 -11.11
N PHE A 291 15.10 -8.75 -10.10
CA PHE A 291 15.41 -7.40 -9.62
C PHE A 291 16.02 -6.53 -10.74
N GLU A 292 17.01 -7.06 -11.47
CA GLU A 292 17.66 -6.39 -12.61
C GLU A 292 16.65 -6.01 -13.70
N ILE A 293 15.74 -6.93 -14.04
CA ILE A 293 14.74 -6.72 -15.11
C ILE A 293 13.61 -5.80 -14.66
N ILE A 294 13.06 -6.05 -13.48
CA ILE A 294 11.85 -5.36 -13.00
C ILE A 294 12.16 -3.98 -12.44
N CYS A 295 13.34 -3.81 -11.83
CA CYS A 295 13.77 -2.57 -11.17
C CYS A 295 15.08 -2.02 -11.79
N PRO A 296 15.15 -1.81 -13.12
CA PRO A 296 16.42 -1.48 -13.80
C PRO A 296 17.06 -0.20 -13.28
N GLY A 297 16.29 0.79 -12.88
CA GLY A 297 16.82 2.02 -12.29
C GLY A 297 17.45 1.79 -10.92
N LYS A 298 16.85 0.98 -10.07
CA LYS A 298 17.43 0.60 -8.77
C LYS A 298 18.73 -0.16 -8.95
N GLU A 299 18.76 -1.11 -9.89
CA GLU A 299 19.96 -1.86 -10.22
C GLU A 299 21.05 -0.95 -10.78
N GLY A 300 20.75 -0.15 -11.80
CA GLY A 300 21.74 0.70 -12.47
C GLY A 300 22.27 1.85 -11.59
N TYR A 301 21.46 2.39 -10.70
CA TYR A 301 21.82 3.55 -9.88
C TYR A 301 22.48 3.17 -8.55
N ILE A 302 22.07 2.09 -7.91
CA ILE A 302 22.58 1.62 -6.61
C ILE A 302 23.16 0.22 -6.75
N GLY A 303 22.46 -0.71 -7.38
CA GLY A 303 22.77 -2.14 -7.47
C GLY A 303 22.16 -2.95 -6.34
N ARG A 304 21.76 -4.19 -6.66
CA ARG A 304 21.10 -5.11 -5.73
C ARG A 304 21.93 -5.37 -4.46
N ASP A 305 23.19 -5.69 -4.62
CA ASP A 305 24.03 -6.07 -3.49
C ASP A 305 24.28 -4.87 -2.55
N GLN A 306 24.49 -3.70 -3.14
CA GLN A 306 24.60 -2.47 -2.38
C GLN A 306 23.26 -2.10 -1.71
N TRP A 307 22.12 -2.40 -2.35
CA TRP A 307 20.79 -2.20 -1.76
C TRP A 307 20.62 -3.04 -0.49
N ILE A 308 20.98 -4.33 -0.56
CA ILE A 308 20.96 -5.23 0.60
C ILE A 308 21.90 -4.73 1.70
N GLN A 309 23.14 -4.35 1.37
CA GLN A 309 24.09 -3.84 2.34
C GLN A 309 23.54 -2.59 3.04
N ARG A 310 22.92 -1.67 2.30
CA ARG A 310 22.30 -0.47 2.88
C ARG A 310 21.12 -0.77 3.80
N ILE A 311 20.36 -1.84 3.53
CA ILE A 311 19.32 -2.32 4.45
C ILE A 311 19.94 -2.80 5.77
N LEU A 312 21.03 -3.56 5.70
CA LEU A 312 21.77 -4.01 6.89
C LEU A 312 22.37 -2.85 7.67
N ASP A 313 23.00 -1.91 6.97
CA ASP A 313 23.55 -0.68 7.55
C ASP A 313 22.47 0.17 8.25
N ALA A 314 21.28 0.24 7.65
CA ALA A 314 20.14 0.92 8.25
C ALA A 314 19.64 0.22 9.53
N ALA A 315 19.71 -1.11 9.59
CA ALA A 315 19.37 -1.88 10.78
C ALA A 315 20.33 -1.57 11.96
N ASP A 316 21.59 -1.30 11.69
CA ASP A 316 22.55 -0.83 12.72
C ASP A 316 22.17 0.56 13.27
N VAL A 317 21.55 1.41 12.44
CA VAL A 317 21.20 2.79 12.81
C VAL A 317 19.85 2.84 13.54
N PHE A 318 18.81 2.23 12.95
CA PHE A 318 17.43 2.31 13.44
C PHE A 318 17.10 1.24 14.50
N GLY A 319 17.84 0.15 14.51
CA GLY A 319 17.47 -1.12 15.11
C GLY A 319 16.75 -2.02 14.09
N PRO A 320 17.04 -3.33 14.08
CA PRO A 320 16.56 -4.24 13.03
C PRO A 320 15.05 -4.24 12.84
N SER A 321 14.28 -4.23 13.94
CA SER A 321 12.81 -4.25 13.91
C SER A 321 12.16 -2.96 13.37
N GLN A 322 12.94 -1.89 13.19
CA GLN A 322 12.48 -0.61 12.67
C GLN A 322 12.87 -0.40 11.19
N VAL A 323 13.56 -1.35 10.59
CA VAL A 323 13.88 -1.35 9.17
C VAL A 323 12.97 -2.37 8.47
N ILE A 324 12.14 -1.89 7.56
CA ILE A 324 11.04 -2.65 6.97
C ILE A 324 11.16 -2.62 5.46
N PRO A 325 12.04 -3.44 4.86
CA PRO A 325 12.08 -3.60 3.42
C PRO A 325 10.78 -4.25 2.94
N ASN A 326 10.10 -3.62 1.99
CA ASN A 326 8.84 -4.12 1.47
C ASN A 326 9.07 -4.86 0.14
N PHE A 327 8.40 -6.00 -0.01
CA PHE A 327 8.30 -6.77 -1.25
C PHE A 327 6.97 -6.49 -1.93
N VAL A 328 6.95 -6.56 -3.25
CA VAL A 328 5.71 -6.57 -4.03
C VAL A 328 5.40 -8.02 -4.38
N ALA A 329 4.58 -8.65 -3.55
CA ALA A 329 4.29 -10.07 -3.64
C ALA A 329 3.48 -10.41 -4.90
N GLY A 330 3.99 -11.28 -5.72
CA GLY A 330 3.40 -11.73 -6.98
C GLY A 330 4.12 -11.25 -8.24
N ILE A 331 4.93 -10.17 -8.16
CA ILE A 331 5.69 -9.71 -9.35
C ILE A 331 6.75 -10.72 -9.80
N GLU A 332 7.24 -11.57 -8.93
CA GLU A 332 8.15 -12.66 -9.26
C GLU A 332 7.53 -13.72 -10.18
N MET A 333 6.22 -13.74 -10.34
CA MET A 333 5.51 -14.59 -11.31
C MET A 333 5.13 -13.84 -12.60
N ALA A 334 5.49 -12.55 -12.71
CA ALA A 334 5.07 -11.72 -13.85
C ALA A 334 5.67 -12.20 -15.16
N ARG A 335 4.82 -12.39 -16.17
CA ARG A 335 5.25 -12.75 -17.53
C ARG A 335 5.89 -11.54 -18.23
N PRO A 336 6.88 -11.77 -19.12
CA PRO A 336 7.41 -13.09 -19.55
C PRO A 336 8.56 -13.64 -18.69
N PHE A 337 9.06 -12.91 -17.69
CA PHE A 337 10.34 -13.19 -17.03
C PHE A 337 10.21 -14.01 -15.74
N GLY A 338 9.04 -13.93 -15.10
CA GLY A 338 8.82 -14.50 -13.77
C GLY A 338 8.80 -16.02 -13.74
N PHE A 339 8.88 -16.55 -12.52
CA PHE A 339 8.75 -17.97 -12.24
C PHE A 339 7.47 -18.56 -12.82
N ARG A 340 7.52 -19.79 -13.21
CA ARG A 340 6.38 -20.47 -13.88
C ARG A 340 5.44 -21.15 -12.91
N THR A 341 5.96 -21.56 -11.77
CA THR A 341 5.21 -22.25 -10.73
C THR A 341 5.15 -21.44 -9.44
N VAL A 342 4.10 -21.63 -8.68
CA VAL A 342 3.93 -21.02 -7.35
C VAL A 342 5.07 -21.46 -6.42
N ALA A 343 5.45 -22.74 -6.48
CA ALA A 343 6.51 -23.28 -5.63
C ALA A 343 7.85 -22.54 -5.85
N GLU A 344 8.30 -22.38 -7.10
CA GLU A 344 9.55 -21.65 -7.42
C GLU A 344 9.51 -20.21 -6.92
N ALA A 345 8.38 -19.52 -7.09
CA ALA A 345 8.20 -18.13 -6.64
C ALA A 345 8.25 -18.02 -5.10
N ILE A 346 7.57 -18.92 -4.41
CA ILE A 346 7.58 -18.97 -2.94
C ILE A 346 8.95 -19.32 -2.39
N ASP A 347 9.64 -20.30 -2.98
CA ASP A 347 10.99 -20.69 -2.58
C ASP A 347 11.95 -19.49 -2.67
N SER A 348 11.93 -18.77 -3.80
CA SER A 348 12.75 -17.56 -3.99
C SER A 348 12.45 -16.49 -2.95
N THR A 349 11.18 -16.11 -2.75
CA THR A 349 10.84 -15.07 -1.80
C THR A 349 11.11 -15.50 -0.35
N SER A 350 10.91 -16.79 -0.04
CA SER A 350 11.25 -17.37 1.26
C SER A 350 12.73 -17.21 1.62
N GLU A 351 13.64 -17.33 0.66
CA GLU A 351 15.07 -17.05 0.89
C GLU A 351 15.27 -15.61 1.38
N GLY A 352 14.62 -14.64 0.73
CA GLY A 352 14.69 -13.22 1.12
C GLY A 352 14.10 -12.95 2.50
N LEU A 353 12.96 -13.54 2.81
CA LEU A 353 12.34 -13.45 4.14
C LEU A 353 13.26 -14.02 5.22
N ASN A 354 13.80 -15.24 5.00
CA ASN A 354 14.74 -15.86 5.94
C ASN A 354 16.02 -15.03 6.10
N PHE A 355 16.55 -14.48 5.01
CA PHE A 355 17.75 -13.65 5.05
C PHE A 355 17.57 -12.44 5.96
N PHE A 356 16.50 -11.66 5.79
CA PHE A 356 16.27 -10.46 6.60
C PHE A 356 15.80 -10.80 8.02
N MET A 357 14.85 -11.71 8.18
CA MET A 357 14.28 -12.04 9.48
C MET A 357 15.27 -12.73 10.41
N SER A 358 16.23 -13.50 9.89
CA SER A 358 17.31 -14.07 10.70
C SER A 358 18.21 -13.03 11.36
N GLN A 359 18.18 -11.79 10.85
CA GLN A 359 18.93 -10.64 11.38
C GLN A 359 18.05 -9.70 12.19
N GLY A 360 16.81 -10.09 12.47
CA GLY A 360 15.84 -9.29 13.20
C GLY A 360 15.18 -8.16 12.38
N ILE A 361 15.50 -8.06 11.08
CA ILE A 361 14.88 -7.11 10.17
C ILE A 361 13.48 -7.61 9.83
N MET A 362 12.51 -6.70 9.73
CA MET A 362 11.10 -7.03 9.54
C MET A 362 10.61 -6.73 8.12
N PRO A 363 10.85 -7.61 7.12
CA PRO A 363 10.30 -7.41 5.80
C PRO A 363 8.78 -7.50 5.83
N ARG A 364 8.13 -6.66 5.04
CA ARG A 364 6.70 -6.74 4.76
C ARG A 364 6.48 -7.00 3.28
N PHE A 365 5.27 -7.31 2.90
CA PHE A 365 4.90 -7.38 1.50
C PHE A 365 3.61 -6.61 1.23
N THR A 366 3.53 -6.10 0.02
CA THR A 366 2.33 -5.52 -0.57
C THR A 366 1.87 -6.45 -1.67
N THR A 367 0.60 -6.79 -1.69
CA THR A 367 0.00 -7.61 -2.75
C THR A 367 0.11 -6.87 -4.07
N TRP A 368 0.66 -7.53 -5.08
CA TRP A 368 0.74 -6.93 -6.41
C TRP A 368 -0.64 -6.80 -7.03
N CYS A 369 -1.06 -5.56 -7.23
CA CYS A 369 -2.27 -5.21 -7.96
C CYS A 369 -1.84 -4.70 -9.34
N PRO A 370 -1.93 -5.50 -10.43
CA PRO A 370 -1.46 -5.08 -11.74
C PRO A 370 -2.12 -3.78 -12.21
N GLU A 371 -1.31 -2.76 -12.45
CA GLU A 371 -1.77 -1.45 -12.89
C GLU A 371 -1.83 -1.41 -14.43
N PRO A 372 -2.99 -1.11 -15.03
CA PRO A 372 -3.15 -1.13 -16.49
C PRO A 372 -2.20 -0.21 -17.26
N LEU A 373 -1.68 0.82 -16.60
CA LEU A 373 -0.75 1.78 -17.19
C LEU A 373 0.72 1.35 -17.09
N THR A 374 1.03 0.29 -16.36
CA THR A 374 2.41 -0.18 -16.17
C THR A 374 2.83 -1.20 -17.23
N VAL A 375 4.14 -1.43 -17.34
CA VAL A 375 4.68 -2.41 -18.29
C VAL A 375 4.20 -3.82 -17.94
N LEU A 376 4.38 -4.23 -16.67
CA LEU A 376 3.97 -5.56 -16.23
C LEU A 376 2.46 -5.72 -16.16
N GLY A 377 1.73 -4.70 -15.71
CA GLY A 377 0.27 -4.78 -15.58
C GLY A 377 -0.44 -5.01 -16.92
N LYS A 378 0.07 -4.42 -18.01
CA LYS A 378 -0.46 -4.66 -19.36
C LYS A 378 -0.32 -6.11 -19.82
N GLN A 379 0.78 -6.75 -19.42
CA GLN A 379 1.10 -8.13 -19.82
C GLN A 379 0.49 -9.17 -18.87
N ASN A 380 0.11 -8.75 -17.68
CA ASN A 380 -0.37 -9.61 -16.60
C ASN A 380 -1.62 -9.03 -15.92
N PRO A 381 -2.73 -8.85 -16.64
CA PRO A 381 -3.92 -8.19 -16.08
C PRO A 381 -4.53 -8.96 -14.88
N ASP A 382 -4.34 -10.27 -14.82
CA ASP A 382 -4.86 -11.11 -13.74
C ASP A 382 -3.95 -11.20 -12.51
N GLY A 383 -2.71 -10.71 -12.60
CA GLY A 383 -1.72 -10.82 -11.52
C GLY A 383 -1.21 -12.25 -11.29
N ALA A 384 -0.71 -12.49 -10.07
CA ALA A 384 -0.33 -13.82 -9.64
C ALA A 384 -1.57 -14.64 -9.21
N PRO A 385 -1.53 -15.98 -9.29
CA PRO A 385 -2.62 -16.84 -8.82
C PRO A 385 -2.94 -16.61 -7.33
N LEU A 386 -4.21 -16.73 -6.94
CA LEU A 386 -4.60 -16.61 -5.52
C LEU A 386 -3.83 -17.59 -4.63
N GLU A 387 -3.58 -18.80 -5.10
CA GLU A 387 -2.78 -19.79 -4.35
C GLU A 387 -1.38 -19.27 -4.00
N TYR A 388 -0.74 -18.49 -4.89
CA TYR A 388 0.54 -17.85 -4.57
C TYR A 388 0.40 -16.93 -3.35
N HIS A 389 -0.61 -16.06 -3.34
CA HIS A 389 -0.82 -15.10 -2.24
C HIS A 389 -1.12 -15.80 -0.92
N VAL A 390 -1.92 -16.87 -0.94
CA VAL A 390 -2.20 -17.69 0.24
C VAL A 390 -0.94 -18.37 0.78
N GLN A 391 -0.14 -18.97 -0.10
CA GLN A 391 1.15 -19.56 0.32
C GLN A 391 2.13 -18.50 0.84
N MET A 392 2.14 -17.30 0.24
CA MET A 392 2.96 -16.19 0.70
C MET A 392 2.60 -15.72 2.11
N LEU A 393 1.30 -15.63 2.43
CA LEU A 393 0.82 -15.34 3.79
C LEU A 393 1.38 -16.34 4.80
N ARG A 394 1.23 -17.62 4.50
CA ARG A 394 1.70 -18.70 5.36
C ARG A 394 3.22 -18.66 5.52
N THR A 395 3.95 -18.53 4.42
CA THR A 395 5.42 -18.46 4.42
C THR A 395 5.93 -17.29 5.24
N TRP A 396 5.30 -16.11 5.10
CA TRP A 396 5.66 -14.94 5.90
C TRP A 396 5.42 -15.18 7.40
N ARG A 397 4.25 -15.69 7.77
CA ARG A 397 3.91 -16.00 9.16
C ARG A 397 4.89 -17.02 9.76
N ASP A 398 5.07 -18.15 9.08
CA ASP A 398 5.91 -19.24 9.57
C ASP A 398 7.38 -18.79 9.73
N THR A 399 7.87 -17.93 8.84
CA THR A 399 9.20 -17.32 8.94
C THR A 399 9.29 -16.35 10.11
N HIS A 400 8.26 -15.51 10.28
CA HIS A 400 8.17 -14.57 11.41
C HIS A 400 8.16 -15.31 12.76
N GLU A 401 7.38 -16.36 12.89
CA GLU A 401 7.32 -17.22 14.09
C GLU A 401 8.64 -17.95 14.33
N LYS A 402 9.27 -18.48 13.27
CA LYS A 402 10.57 -19.15 13.35
C LYS A 402 11.64 -18.29 14.02
N TYR A 403 11.68 -17.01 13.71
CA TYR A 403 12.66 -16.08 14.26
C TYR A 403 12.13 -15.31 15.48
N LYS A 404 10.90 -15.59 15.94
CA LYS A 404 10.26 -15.00 17.12
C LYS A 404 10.30 -13.47 17.14
N LEU A 405 10.04 -12.86 15.99
CA LEU A 405 10.10 -11.42 15.85
C LEU A 405 8.88 -10.75 16.49
N ALA A 406 9.11 -9.63 17.15
CA ALA A 406 8.02 -8.79 17.62
C ALA A 406 7.41 -7.97 16.48
N ALA A 407 6.11 -7.68 16.56
CA ALA A 407 5.49 -6.75 15.64
C ALA A 407 6.10 -5.35 15.79
N PRO A 408 6.45 -4.67 14.67
CA PRO A 408 7.03 -3.34 14.74
C PRO A 408 6.01 -2.33 15.27
N SER A 409 6.49 -1.31 15.99
CA SER A 409 5.67 -0.17 16.38
C SER A 409 5.17 0.61 15.14
N GLY A 410 4.11 1.39 15.28
CA GLY A 410 3.62 2.25 14.20
C GLY A 410 2.76 1.58 13.13
N TYR A 411 2.25 0.38 13.39
CA TYR A 411 1.35 -0.36 12.50
C TYR A 411 0.02 -0.74 13.16
N GLY A 412 -0.31 -0.10 14.28
CA GLY A 412 -1.45 -0.48 15.09
C GLY A 412 -1.20 -1.77 15.87
N ARG A 413 -2.26 -2.40 16.32
CA ARG A 413 -2.17 -3.69 17.02
C ARG A 413 -2.10 -4.82 16.00
N PRO A 414 -1.20 -5.80 16.16
CA PRO A 414 -1.22 -7.01 15.36
C PRO A 414 -2.58 -7.69 15.39
N GLY A 415 -3.02 -8.26 14.29
CA GLY A 415 -4.30 -8.95 14.18
C GLY A 415 -5.54 -8.05 14.00
N ILE A 416 -5.41 -6.72 14.02
CA ILE A 416 -6.55 -5.82 13.74
C ILE A 416 -6.80 -5.65 12.22
N GLY A 417 -5.80 -5.96 11.39
CA GLY A 417 -5.96 -5.92 9.94
C GLY A 417 -6.12 -4.52 9.35
N ASN A 418 -5.44 -3.52 9.90
CA ASN A 418 -5.50 -2.15 9.40
C ASN A 418 -4.67 -1.92 8.13
N ALA A 419 -3.64 -2.73 7.87
CA ALA A 419 -2.83 -2.59 6.65
C ALA A 419 -3.69 -2.79 5.40
N VAL A 420 -3.78 -1.78 4.54
CA VAL A 420 -4.77 -1.76 3.46
C VAL A 420 -4.35 -2.56 2.23
N PHE A 421 -3.04 -2.63 1.93
CA PHE A 421 -2.49 -3.33 0.75
C PHE A 421 -1.78 -4.64 1.08
N SER A 422 -1.85 -5.11 2.31
CA SER A 422 -1.12 -6.27 2.79
C SER A 422 -1.90 -6.94 3.91
N VAL A 423 -1.73 -8.24 4.06
CA VAL A 423 -2.28 -9.00 5.18
C VAL A 423 -1.24 -9.38 6.23
N SER A 424 0.04 -9.03 6.03
CA SER A 424 1.12 -9.34 6.98
C SER A 424 0.89 -8.81 8.40
N ALA A 425 0.16 -7.71 8.56
CA ALA A 425 -0.23 -7.19 9.87
C ALA A 425 -1.39 -7.95 10.54
N PHE A 426 -1.90 -8.96 9.87
CA PHE A 426 -3.03 -9.78 10.31
C PHE A 426 -2.61 -10.91 11.24
N MET A 427 -1.39 -11.37 11.07
CA MET A 427 -0.85 -12.58 11.68
C MET A 427 -0.30 -12.37 13.10
#